data_2cc7a0ea534af4e64b249dff50a54b26
#
_entry.id   2cc7a0ea534af4e64b249dff50a54b26
#
_cell.length_a   1.000
_cell.length_b   1.000
_cell.length_c   1.000
_cell.angle_alpha   90.00
_cell.angle_beta   90.00
_cell.angle_gamma   90.00
#
_symmetry.space_group_name_H-M   'P 1'
#
loop_
_entity.id
_entity.type
_entity.pdbx_description
1 polymer ?
#
loop_
_entity_poly.entity_id
_entity_poly.type
_entity_poly.pdbx_seq_one_letter_code
_entity_poly.pdbx_strand_id
1 'polypeptide(L)'
;RAHFVDKHTVEVNGELIRAKHIVIATGAHAAIPQIPGAEYGETSDDVFAWEELPKSVAVVGAGYIAVELAGVLHTLGVKTDLFVRRDRPLRNFDSYLIDGLVAEMEKSGPSLHAHKIPERVEKLADGQLQLYFQDGSSHIADRIIWAIGRKPNVQGLNLDAAGVTLNDRGFIAVDEYQNTVVPGIYA
;
A
#
# COMPACT_ATOMS: atom_id res chain seq x y z
N ARG A 1 9.86 -6.02 -20.59
CA ARG A 1 9.36 -4.74 -19.97
C ARG A 1 9.31 -3.67 -21.05
N ALA A 2 8.34 -2.75 -20.93
CA ALA A 2 8.24 -1.61 -21.83
C ALA A 2 8.96 -0.39 -21.28
N HIS A 3 9.58 0.42 -22.15
CA HIS A 3 10.16 1.71 -21.78
C HIS A 3 10.17 2.68 -22.96
N PHE A 4 10.19 3.98 -22.69
CA PHE A 4 10.24 5.00 -23.71
C PHE A 4 11.63 5.10 -24.35
N VAL A 5 11.69 5.18 -25.67
CA VAL A 5 12.85 5.53 -26.46
C VAL A 5 12.82 7.03 -26.82
N ASP A 6 11.65 7.52 -27.16
CA ASP A 6 11.30 8.93 -27.36
C ASP A 6 9.81 9.16 -27.07
N LYS A 7 9.31 10.39 -27.26
CA LYS A 7 7.90 10.75 -27.00
C LYS A 7 6.86 10.04 -27.88
N HIS A 8 7.27 9.31 -28.89
CA HIS A 8 6.38 8.59 -29.82
C HIS A 8 6.70 7.10 -29.93
N THR A 9 7.80 6.67 -29.32
CA THR A 9 8.33 5.31 -29.50
C THR A 9 8.55 4.64 -28.15
N VAL A 10 8.00 3.44 -27.98
CA VAL A 10 8.18 2.57 -26.83
C VAL A 10 8.88 1.30 -27.31
N GLU A 11 9.90 0.85 -26.58
CA GLU A 11 10.51 -0.46 -26.79
C GLU A 11 9.88 -1.48 -25.86
N VAL A 12 9.52 -2.64 -26.43
CA VAL A 12 8.97 -3.78 -25.69
C VAL A 12 9.74 -5.04 -26.12
N ASN A 13 10.53 -5.60 -25.23
CA ASN A 13 11.32 -6.83 -25.48
C ASN A 13 12.20 -6.77 -26.75
N GLY A 14 12.76 -5.59 -27.05
CA GLY A 14 13.61 -5.37 -28.23
C GLY A 14 12.86 -4.93 -29.49
N GLU A 15 11.52 -4.85 -29.44
CA GLU A 15 10.69 -4.36 -30.53
C GLU A 15 10.32 -2.90 -30.31
N LEU A 16 10.48 -2.05 -31.35
CA LEU A 16 10.11 -0.64 -31.32
C LEU A 16 8.66 -0.45 -31.82
N ILE A 17 7.82 0.09 -30.95
CA ILE A 17 6.42 0.40 -31.27
C ILE A 17 6.25 1.91 -31.30
N ARG A 18 5.81 2.44 -32.45
CA ARG A 18 5.55 3.87 -32.62
C ARG A 18 4.05 4.16 -32.60
N ALA A 19 3.63 5.16 -31.80
CA ALA A 19 2.24 5.55 -31.70
C ALA A 19 2.08 7.07 -31.64
N LYS A 20 0.90 7.57 -32.07
CA LYS A 20 0.51 8.97 -31.91
C LYS A 20 0.01 9.27 -30.49
N HIS A 21 -0.61 8.27 -29.85
CA HIS A 21 -1.16 8.34 -28.52
C HIS A 21 -0.64 7.18 -27.68
N ILE A 22 -0.13 7.48 -26.51
CA ILE A 22 0.41 6.49 -25.56
C ILE A 22 -0.25 6.70 -24.20
N VAL A 23 -0.80 5.63 -23.62
CA VAL A 23 -1.37 5.64 -22.27
C VAL A 23 -0.44 4.87 -21.33
N ILE A 24 0.00 5.54 -20.28
CA ILE A 24 0.82 4.91 -19.21
C ILE A 24 -0.13 4.40 -18.13
N ALA A 25 -0.41 3.12 -18.13
CA ALA A 25 -1.32 2.45 -17.18
C ALA A 25 -0.60 1.33 -16.40
N THR A 26 0.60 1.64 -15.90
CA THR A 26 1.49 0.66 -15.24
C THR A 26 1.10 0.34 -13.80
N GLY A 27 0.10 1.04 -13.24
CA GLY A 27 -0.43 0.80 -11.91
C GLY A 27 0.54 1.17 -10.78
N ALA A 28 0.36 0.53 -9.64
CA ALA A 28 1.12 0.77 -8.43
C ALA A 28 1.30 -0.54 -7.65
N HIS A 29 2.30 -0.60 -6.77
CA HIS A 29 2.53 -1.71 -5.83
C HIS A 29 2.37 -1.24 -4.39
N ALA A 30 2.10 -2.18 -3.47
CA ALA A 30 2.01 -1.90 -2.06
C ALA A 30 3.34 -1.37 -1.51
N ALA A 31 3.27 -0.36 -0.64
CA ALA A 31 4.44 0.18 0.02
C ALA A 31 4.79 -0.66 1.26
N ILE A 32 6.07 -1.04 1.37
CA ILE A 32 6.64 -1.67 2.56
C ILE A 32 7.46 -0.60 3.30
N PRO A 33 7.40 -0.51 4.66
CA PRO A 33 8.17 0.46 5.41
C PRO A 33 9.66 0.13 5.36
N GLN A 34 10.50 1.17 5.45
CA GLN A 34 11.96 1.00 5.49
C GLN A 34 12.43 0.89 6.94
N ILE A 35 12.10 -0.23 7.58
CA ILE A 35 12.48 -0.56 8.96
C ILE A 35 13.09 -1.95 9.00
N PRO A 36 13.96 -2.28 9.98
CA PRO A 36 14.52 -3.63 10.13
C PRO A 36 13.42 -4.68 10.27
N GLY A 37 13.53 -5.80 9.53
CA GLY A 37 12.60 -6.91 9.57
C GLY A 37 11.27 -6.65 8.84
N ALA A 38 11.11 -5.55 8.11
CA ALA A 38 9.88 -5.26 7.34
C ALA A 38 9.56 -6.36 6.31
N GLU A 39 10.57 -7.06 5.83
CA GLU A 39 10.47 -8.18 4.87
C GLU A 39 9.75 -9.42 5.44
N TYR A 40 9.59 -9.52 6.76
CA TYR A 40 8.81 -10.58 7.38
C TYR A 40 7.30 -10.32 7.29
N GLY A 41 6.88 -9.08 7.06
CA GLY A 41 5.49 -8.73 6.84
C GLY A 41 5.10 -8.87 5.37
N GLU A 42 3.82 -8.96 5.15
CA GLU A 42 3.16 -9.19 3.88
C GLU A 42 2.40 -7.94 3.41
N THR A 43 1.87 -7.97 2.21
CA THR A 43 1.05 -6.89 1.64
C THR A 43 -0.38 -7.36 1.35
N SER A 44 -1.24 -6.48 0.87
CA SER A 44 -2.58 -6.85 0.41
C SER A 44 -2.58 -7.92 -0.69
N ASP A 45 -1.53 -7.94 -1.52
CA ASP A 45 -1.44 -8.87 -2.65
C ASP A 45 -1.19 -10.31 -2.14
N ASP A 46 -0.42 -10.45 -1.05
CA ASP A 46 -0.08 -11.74 -0.43
C ASP A 46 -1.30 -12.35 0.29
N VAL A 47 -2.16 -11.53 0.90
CA VAL A 47 -3.37 -11.98 1.62
C VAL A 47 -4.28 -12.84 0.73
N PHE A 48 -4.44 -12.46 -0.54
CA PHE A 48 -5.27 -13.20 -1.49
C PHE A 48 -4.65 -14.51 -1.97
N ALA A 49 -3.38 -14.76 -1.66
CA ALA A 49 -2.68 -16.01 -1.97
C ALA A 49 -2.59 -16.97 -0.77
N TRP A 50 -3.15 -16.60 0.39
CA TRP A 50 -3.14 -17.48 1.56
C TRP A 50 -3.99 -18.72 1.34
N GLU A 51 -3.42 -19.89 1.59
CA GLU A 51 -4.14 -21.17 1.56
C GLU A 51 -4.87 -21.44 2.89
N GLU A 52 -4.33 -20.92 4.01
CA GLU A 52 -4.90 -21.04 5.34
C GLU A 52 -4.90 -19.70 6.06
N LEU A 53 -5.96 -19.48 6.85
CA LEU A 53 -6.05 -18.28 7.68
C LEU A 53 -5.12 -18.39 8.90
N PRO A 54 -4.37 -17.33 9.26
CA PRO A 54 -3.60 -17.28 10.50
C PRO A 54 -4.53 -17.20 11.71
N LYS A 55 -4.02 -17.51 12.90
CA LYS A 55 -4.78 -17.33 14.15
C LYS A 55 -4.86 -15.85 14.53
N SER A 56 -3.80 -15.10 14.23
CA SER A 56 -3.70 -13.68 14.56
C SER A 56 -3.00 -12.87 13.47
N VAL A 57 -3.42 -11.62 13.30
CA VAL A 57 -2.85 -10.70 12.31
C VAL A 57 -2.75 -9.27 12.86
N ALA A 58 -1.61 -8.64 12.62
CA ALA A 58 -1.38 -7.22 12.82
C ALA A 58 -1.49 -6.49 11.48
N VAL A 59 -2.55 -5.73 11.27
CA VAL A 59 -2.72 -4.88 10.08
C VAL A 59 -2.17 -3.50 10.38
N VAL A 60 -1.18 -3.05 9.62
CA VAL A 60 -0.54 -1.75 9.82
C VAL A 60 -0.91 -0.82 8.68
N GLY A 61 -1.67 0.22 8.99
CA GLY A 61 -2.13 1.22 8.02
C GLY A 61 -3.41 1.89 8.44
N ALA A 62 -3.72 3.03 7.82
CA ALA A 62 -4.89 3.84 8.16
C ALA A 62 -5.77 4.14 6.93
N GLY A 63 -5.48 3.56 5.78
CA GLY A 63 -6.26 3.71 4.55
C GLY A 63 -7.38 2.68 4.44
N TYR A 64 -8.18 2.80 3.39
CA TYR A 64 -9.31 1.90 3.14
C TYR A 64 -8.88 0.43 3.02
N ILE A 65 -7.73 0.13 2.38
CA ILE A 65 -7.21 -1.25 2.29
C ILE A 65 -6.98 -1.85 3.69
N ALA A 66 -6.39 -1.08 4.61
CA ALA A 66 -6.15 -1.55 5.97
C ALA A 66 -7.47 -1.85 6.70
N VAL A 67 -8.44 -0.96 6.60
CA VAL A 67 -9.76 -1.10 7.24
C VAL A 67 -10.53 -2.29 6.68
N GLU A 68 -10.57 -2.43 5.35
CA GLU A 68 -11.27 -3.52 4.67
C GLU A 68 -10.66 -4.87 5.01
N LEU A 69 -9.32 -5.02 4.91
CA LEU A 69 -8.65 -6.27 5.26
C LEU A 69 -8.82 -6.62 6.74
N ALA A 70 -8.69 -5.63 7.64
CA ALA A 70 -8.91 -5.87 9.07
C ALA A 70 -10.33 -6.32 9.35
N GLY A 71 -11.33 -5.69 8.74
CA GLY A 71 -12.74 -6.07 8.89
C GLY A 71 -13.05 -7.46 8.36
N VAL A 72 -12.55 -7.81 7.17
CA VAL A 72 -12.76 -9.12 6.55
C VAL A 72 -12.12 -10.22 7.39
N LEU A 73 -10.84 -10.07 7.76
CA LEU A 73 -10.11 -11.08 8.54
C LEU A 73 -10.74 -11.28 9.91
N HIS A 74 -11.16 -10.20 10.57
CA HIS A 74 -11.90 -10.28 11.84
C HIS A 74 -13.20 -11.08 11.68
N THR A 75 -14.00 -10.79 10.64
CA THR A 75 -15.26 -11.49 10.37
C THR A 75 -15.06 -12.97 10.07
N LEU A 76 -13.92 -13.33 9.47
CA LEU A 76 -13.51 -14.72 9.24
C LEU A 76 -12.97 -15.43 10.48
N GLY A 77 -12.97 -14.77 11.65
CA GLY A 77 -12.57 -15.35 12.92
C GLY A 77 -11.07 -15.23 13.25
N VAL A 78 -10.32 -14.46 12.46
CA VAL A 78 -8.91 -14.17 12.77
C VAL A 78 -8.83 -13.12 13.87
N LYS A 79 -8.03 -13.33 14.92
CA LYS A 79 -7.73 -12.28 15.90
C LYS A 79 -6.99 -11.15 15.20
N THR A 80 -7.67 -10.04 15.00
CA THR A 80 -7.19 -8.95 14.15
C THR A 80 -6.99 -7.66 14.95
N ASP A 81 -5.79 -7.12 14.85
CA ASP A 81 -5.38 -5.85 15.45
C ASP A 81 -5.00 -4.86 14.35
N LEU A 82 -5.65 -3.67 14.33
CA LEU A 82 -5.40 -2.60 13.37
C LEU A 82 -4.56 -1.50 14.02
N PHE A 83 -3.36 -1.27 13.50
CA PHE A 83 -2.42 -0.27 14.01
C PHE A 83 -2.40 0.96 13.10
N VAL A 84 -2.76 2.11 13.65
CA VAL A 84 -2.80 3.38 12.91
C VAL A 84 -1.84 4.39 13.52
N ARG A 85 -1.14 5.14 12.65
CA ARG A 85 -0.14 6.12 13.07
C ARG A 85 -0.73 7.32 13.81
N ARG A 86 -1.97 7.68 13.54
CA ARG A 86 -2.67 8.81 14.14
C ARG A 86 -3.78 8.32 15.07
N ASP A 87 -4.66 9.23 15.47
CA ASP A 87 -5.80 8.97 16.35
C ASP A 87 -6.82 8.00 15.77
N ARG A 88 -7.03 8.01 14.43
CA ARG A 88 -8.04 7.20 13.74
C ARG A 88 -7.68 6.89 12.28
N PRO A 89 -8.32 5.86 11.67
CA PRO A 89 -8.17 5.56 10.25
C PRO A 89 -8.93 6.55 9.35
N LEU A 90 -8.78 6.42 8.04
CA LEU A 90 -9.56 7.07 6.98
C LEU A 90 -9.63 8.60 7.05
N ARG A 91 -8.58 9.26 7.51
CA ARG A 91 -8.54 10.71 7.83
C ARG A 91 -9.03 11.66 6.71
N ASN A 92 -9.09 11.19 5.46
CA ASN A 92 -9.53 11.97 4.30
C ASN A 92 -11.01 11.73 3.96
N PHE A 93 -11.71 10.92 4.75
CA PHE A 93 -13.13 10.66 4.62
C PHE A 93 -13.92 11.60 5.53
N ASP A 94 -15.24 11.64 5.35
CA ASP A 94 -16.14 12.40 6.20
C ASP A 94 -16.06 11.92 7.67
N SER A 95 -15.98 12.87 8.60
CA SER A 95 -15.83 12.56 10.03
C SER A 95 -16.96 11.73 10.59
N TYR A 96 -18.19 11.95 10.13
CA TYR A 96 -19.34 11.17 10.56
C TYR A 96 -19.20 9.69 10.22
N LEU A 97 -18.67 9.38 9.02
CA LEU A 97 -18.40 8.00 8.62
C LEU A 97 -17.29 7.38 9.46
N ILE A 98 -16.23 8.15 9.76
CA ILE A 98 -15.12 7.69 10.59
C ILE A 98 -15.60 7.40 12.02
N ASP A 99 -16.38 8.29 12.60
CA ASP A 99 -16.91 8.12 13.96
C ASP A 99 -17.81 6.89 14.07
N GLY A 100 -18.67 6.65 13.07
CA GLY A 100 -19.49 5.44 12.98
C GLY A 100 -18.64 4.16 12.85
N LEU A 101 -17.60 4.19 12.02
CA LEU A 101 -16.69 3.06 11.83
C LEU A 101 -15.95 2.72 13.14
N VAL A 102 -15.38 3.73 13.82
CA VAL A 102 -14.62 3.53 15.07
C VAL A 102 -15.55 2.97 16.15
N ALA A 103 -16.76 3.54 16.29
CA ALA A 103 -17.75 3.03 17.24
C ALA A 103 -18.14 1.57 16.97
N GLU A 104 -18.22 1.16 15.70
CA GLU A 104 -18.53 -0.24 15.36
C GLU A 104 -17.31 -1.16 15.61
N MET A 105 -16.09 -0.69 15.35
CA MET A 105 -14.87 -1.43 15.71
C MET A 105 -14.79 -1.67 17.22
N GLU A 106 -15.12 -0.68 18.05
CA GLU A 106 -15.13 -0.80 19.52
C GLU A 106 -16.16 -1.80 20.03
N LYS A 107 -17.28 -1.96 19.34
CA LYS A 107 -18.33 -2.92 19.74
C LYS A 107 -17.98 -4.37 19.42
N SER A 108 -17.55 -4.63 18.18
CA SER A 108 -17.49 -5.98 17.64
C SER A 108 -16.51 -6.14 16.48
N GLY A 109 -15.66 -5.15 16.24
CA GLY A 109 -14.70 -5.13 15.14
C GLY A 109 -13.27 -5.55 15.53
N PRO A 110 -12.32 -5.39 14.63
CA PRO A 110 -10.91 -5.54 14.94
C PRO A 110 -10.47 -4.53 16.01
N SER A 111 -9.51 -4.93 16.86
CA SER A 111 -8.96 -4.03 17.89
C SER A 111 -8.20 -2.88 17.25
N LEU A 112 -8.62 -1.64 17.49
CA LEU A 112 -7.97 -0.44 16.96
C LEU A 112 -6.90 0.08 17.94
N HIS A 113 -5.67 0.23 17.45
CA HIS A 113 -4.54 0.78 18.20
C HIS A 113 -4.06 2.07 17.53
N ALA A 114 -4.37 3.19 18.15
CA ALA A 114 -3.96 4.53 17.69
C ALA A 114 -2.53 4.88 18.11
N HIS A 115 -1.92 5.86 17.39
CA HIS A 115 -0.58 6.41 17.66
C HIS A 115 0.54 5.37 17.62
N LYS A 116 0.38 4.31 16.83
CA LYS A 116 1.37 3.24 16.68
C LYS A 116 2.19 3.43 15.41
N ILE A 117 3.47 3.75 15.59
CA ILE A 117 4.44 3.92 14.50
C ILE A 117 5.40 2.73 14.55
N PRO A 118 5.41 1.85 13.54
CA PRO A 118 6.33 0.72 13.50
C PRO A 118 7.79 1.16 13.53
N GLU A 119 8.62 0.43 14.27
CA GLU A 119 10.06 0.66 14.39
C GLU A 119 10.88 -0.50 13.81
N ARG A 120 10.52 -1.73 14.14
CA ARG A 120 11.15 -2.95 13.61
C ARG A 120 10.26 -4.17 13.79
N VAL A 121 10.60 -5.25 13.09
CA VAL A 121 9.96 -6.56 13.24
C VAL A 121 11.03 -7.59 13.54
N GLU A 122 10.74 -8.52 14.45
CA GLU A 122 11.58 -9.68 14.75
C GLU A 122 10.77 -10.96 14.56
N LYS A 123 11.41 -11.99 13.97
CA LYS A 123 10.82 -13.31 13.88
C LYS A 123 11.22 -14.13 15.11
N LEU A 124 10.22 -14.62 15.83
CA LEU A 124 10.40 -15.41 17.05
C LEU A 124 10.72 -16.88 16.73
N ALA A 125 11.20 -17.61 17.74
CA ALA A 125 11.60 -19.01 17.60
C ALA A 125 10.43 -19.96 17.25
N ASP A 126 9.21 -19.61 17.61
CA ASP A 126 7.97 -20.32 17.28
C ASP A 126 7.38 -19.94 15.89
N GLY A 127 8.05 -19.01 15.19
CA GLY A 127 7.66 -18.54 13.88
C GLY A 127 6.75 -17.33 13.89
N GLN A 128 6.24 -16.89 15.04
CA GLN A 128 5.46 -15.66 15.16
C GLN A 128 6.33 -14.43 14.91
N LEU A 129 5.68 -13.30 14.65
CA LEU A 129 6.32 -12.02 14.38
C LEU A 129 6.05 -11.05 15.53
N GLN A 130 7.10 -10.44 16.05
CA GLN A 130 6.99 -9.37 17.05
C GLN A 130 7.23 -8.04 16.38
N LEU A 131 6.18 -7.22 16.35
CA LEU A 131 6.17 -5.85 15.83
C LEU A 131 6.45 -4.88 16.98
N TYR A 132 7.51 -4.11 16.89
CA TYR A 132 7.87 -3.08 17.85
C TYR A 132 7.47 -1.70 17.33
N PHE A 133 7.09 -0.82 18.26
CA PHE A 133 6.67 0.53 17.97
C PHE A 133 7.60 1.56 18.63
N GLN A 134 7.65 2.76 18.06
CA GLN A 134 8.52 3.87 18.55
C GLN A 134 8.18 4.32 19.99
N ASP A 135 7.00 4.00 20.50
CA ASP A 135 6.60 4.29 21.89
C ASP A 135 7.12 3.24 22.91
N GLY A 136 7.95 2.30 22.45
CA GLY A 136 8.52 1.23 23.26
C GLY A 136 7.60 0.03 23.47
N SER A 137 6.36 0.06 23.00
CA SER A 137 5.45 -1.08 23.04
C SER A 137 5.74 -2.10 21.94
N SER A 138 5.21 -3.31 22.07
CA SER A 138 5.29 -4.34 21.03
C SER A 138 4.00 -5.13 20.93
N HIS A 139 3.82 -5.84 19.82
CA HIS A 139 2.70 -6.73 19.55
C HIS A 139 3.18 -7.99 18.85
N ILE A 140 2.60 -9.15 19.20
CA ILE A 140 2.93 -10.45 18.61
C ILE A 140 1.73 -10.95 17.80
N ALA A 141 1.98 -11.36 16.55
CA ALA A 141 0.99 -11.94 15.68
C ALA A 141 1.62 -13.01 14.77
N ASP A 142 0.80 -13.90 14.22
CA ASP A 142 1.27 -14.88 13.23
C ASP A 142 1.66 -14.24 11.91
N ARG A 143 0.98 -13.15 11.52
CA ARG A 143 1.24 -12.39 10.30
C ARG A 143 1.16 -10.88 10.54
N ILE A 144 1.91 -10.13 9.75
CA ILE A 144 1.85 -8.67 9.70
C ILE A 144 1.50 -8.26 8.27
N ILE A 145 0.50 -7.39 8.10
CA ILE A 145 0.10 -6.84 6.80
C ILE A 145 0.47 -5.36 6.73
N TRP A 146 1.32 -5.01 5.76
CA TRP A 146 1.64 -3.62 5.44
C TRP A 146 0.60 -3.05 4.48
N ALA A 147 -0.30 -2.21 4.99
CA ALA A 147 -1.31 -1.48 4.24
C ALA A 147 -1.11 0.05 4.37
N ILE A 148 0.16 0.48 4.31
CA ILE A 148 0.61 1.86 4.58
C ILE A 148 0.53 2.79 3.38
N GLY A 149 0.10 2.29 2.23
CA GLY A 149 -0.07 3.02 0.97
C GLY A 149 0.45 2.26 -0.24
N ARG A 150 0.46 2.93 -1.39
CA ARG A 150 0.93 2.37 -2.67
C ARG A 150 1.93 3.33 -3.32
N LYS A 151 2.89 2.76 -4.06
CA LYS A 151 3.87 3.50 -4.86
C LYS A 151 3.63 3.26 -6.34
N PRO A 152 3.69 4.28 -7.21
CA PRO A 152 3.47 4.12 -8.64
C PRO A 152 4.59 3.30 -9.30
N ASN A 153 4.23 2.50 -10.30
CA ASN A 153 5.16 1.69 -11.08
C ASN A 153 5.75 2.51 -12.24
N VAL A 154 6.60 3.47 -11.91
CA VAL A 154 7.24 4.36 -12.88
C VAL A 154 8.70 4.01 -13.15
N GLN A 155 9.30 3.15 -12.33
CA GLN A 155 10.70 2.76 -12.48
C GLN A 155 10.92 1.93 -13.75
N GLY A 156 11.98 2.28 -14.50
CA GLY A 156 12.35 1.59 -15.72
C GLY A 156 11.51 1.95 -16.94
N LEU A 157 10.56 2.89 -16.83
CA LEU A 157 9.79 3.40 -17.96
C LEU A 157 10.58 4.38 -18.84
N ASN A 158 11.73 4.89 -18.36
CA ASN A 158 12.54 5.91 -19.05
C ASN A 158 11.74 7.15 -19.46
N LEU A 159 10.98 7.70 -18.49
CA LEU A 159 10.06 8.81 -18.71
C LEU A 159 10.77 10.06 -19.24
N ASP A 160 12.02 10.28 -18.85
CA ASP A 160 12.84 11.43 -19.27
C ASP A 160 13.06 11.44 -20.80
N ALA A 161 13.22 10.27 -21.44
CA ALA A 161 13.34 10.15 -22.89
C ALA A 161 12.09 10.64 -23.63
N ALA A 162 10.93 10.57 -23.00
CA ALA A 162 9.67 11.09 -23.51
C ALA A 162 9.37 12.52 -23.06
N GLY A 163 10.13 13.08 -22.10
CA GLY A 163 9.88 14.38 -21.49
C GLY A 163 8.73 14.37 -20.47
N VAL A 164 8.33 13.23 -19.98
CA VAL A 164 7.26 13.08 -18.97
C VAL A 164 7.83 13.29 -17.58
N THR A 165 7.17 14.12 -16.77
CA THR A 165 7.63 14.51 -15.44
C THR A 165 6.80 13.84 -14.32
N LEU A 166 7.43 13.67 -13.15
CA LEU A 166 6.77 13.24 -11.93
C LEU A 166 6.46 14.43 -11.03
N ASN A 167 5.40 14.32 -10.24
CA ASN A 167 5.11 15.27 -9.15
C ASN A 167 5.93 14.96 -7.89
N ASP A 168 5.83 15.79 -6.84
CA ASP A 168 6.57 15.66 -5.58
C ASP A 168 6.31 14.34 -4.83
N ARG A 169 5.24 13.63 -5.17
CA ARG A 169 4.90 12.32 -4.60
C ARG A 169 5.35 11.13 -5.46
N GLY A 170 6.05 11.40 -6.58
CA GLY A 170 6.56 10.38 -7.48
C GLY A 170 5.51 9.81 -8.48
N PHE A 171 4.31 10.39 -8.57
CA PHE A 171 3.33 10.05 -9.59
C PHE A 171 3.58 10.85 -10.87
N ILE A 172 3.17 10.33 -12.01
CA ILE A 172 3.21 11.07 -13.27
C ILE A 172 2.33 12.30 -13.11
N ALA A 173 2.89 13.48 -13.44
CA ALA A 173 2.16 14.73 -13.39
C ALA A 173 1.14 14.80 -14.54
N VAL A 174 -0.14 14.99 -14.20
CA VAL A 174 -1.25 15.08 -15.18
C VAL A 174 -2.20 16.21 -14.81
N ASP A 175 -2.95 16.70 -15.80
CA ASP A 175 -4.07 17.62 -15.61
C ASP A 175 -5.37 16.86 -15.23
N GLU A 176 -6.49 17.59 -15.14
CA GLU A 176 -7.82 17.02 -14.82
C GLU A 176 -8.36 16.05 -15.89
N TYR A 177 -7.78 16.07 -17.10
CA TYR A 177 -8.12 15.17 -18.22
C TYR A 177 -7.11 14.05 -18.42
N GLN A 178 -6.20 13.86 -17.46
CA GLN A 178 -5.13 12.84 -17.49
C GLN A 178 -4.08 13.09 -18.59
N ASN A 179 -3.98 14.33 -19.12
CA ASN A 179 -2.88 14.68 -20.02
C ASN A 179 -1.60 14.91 -19.23
N THR A 180 -0.49 14.34 -19.69
CA THR A 180 0.83 14.71 -19.20
C THR A 180 1.27 16.04 -19.82
N VAL A 181 2.44 16.57 -19.43
CA VAL A 181 3.06 17.74 -20.05
C VAL A 181 3.45 17.50 -21.52
N VAL A 182 3.42 16.28 -21.99
CA VAL A 182 3.79 15.87 -23.36
C VAL A 182 2.53 15.55 -24.16
N PRO A 183 2.21 16.32 -25.23
CA PRO A 183 1.05 16.05 -26.05
C PRO A 183 1.04 14.63 -26.62
N GLY A 184 -0.11 13.94 -26.47
CA GLY A 184 -0.28 12.56 -26.93
C GLY A 184 0.17 11.49 -25.92
N ILE A 185 0.69 11.87 -24.74
CA ILE A 185 0.99 10.94 -23.64
C ILE A 185 0.06 11.22 -22.46
N TYR A 186 -0.60 10.18 -21.98
CA TYR A 186 -1.59 10.20 -20.90
C TYR A 186 -1.19 9.24 -19.78
N ALA A 187 -1.66 9.49 -18.53
CA ALA A 187 -1.38 8.60 -17.38
C ALA A 187 -2.56 8.53 -16.38
#